data_03481eaaf174d0a1615796b903cefc59
#
_entry.id   03481eaaf174d0a1615796b903cefc59
#
_cell.length_a   1.000
_cell.length_b   1.000
_cell.length_c   1.000
_cell.angle_alpha   90.00
_cell.angle_beta   90.00
_cell.angle_gamma   90.00
#
_symmetry.space_group_name_H-M   'P 1'
#
loop_
_entity.id
_entity.type
_entity.pdbx_description
1 polymer ?
#
loop_
_entity_poly.entity_id
_entity_poly.type
_entity_poly.pdbx_seq_one_letter_code
_entity_poly.pdbx_strand_id
1 'polypeptide(L)'
;MRTLEYGTGHEKTLLFLPCTAEPEWAFTDSVGLLSQDYHVMQIVYDGHGETGEDFISVETTVDEVTDWLQAHGITRLNAAYGCSLGGACLTRFLALGKIPVERAVIDAGITPYRMPLILRRLACLRDDLGFRLIAKSRKVLETVYPPERWTMPGRDPVKEYDALAAYLKTYSKRTVRNIFWSANNYTLPTKPAEMGCQITYWYGEEEKQARHSNICFIKQYFPRAQLHKIPKMDHAELVMMYPQEFYRRIMAFLTQAQAAQNERG
;
A
#
# COMPACT_ATOMS: atom_id res chain seq x y z
N MET A 1 -0.68 -2.87 15.89
CA MET A 1 -1.38 -3.16 14.60
C MET A 1 -2.29 -4.37 14.74
N ARG A 2 -3.23 -4.59 13.80
CA ARG A 2 -4.13 -5.76 13.73
C ARG A 2 -4.01 -6.42 12.36
N THR A 3 -4.08 -7.75 12.32
CA THR A 3 -4.08 -8.52 11.06
C THR A 3 -5.45 -9.15 10.85
N LEU A 4 -6.00 -9.01 9.65
CA LEU A 4 -7.20 -9.71 9.18
C LEU A 4 -6.75 -10.82 8.25
N GLU A 5 -7.24 -12.03 8.49
CA GLU A 5 -6.85 -13.21 7.73
C GLU A 5 -8.02 -13.76 6.92
N TYR A 6 -7.76 -14.07 5.64
CA TYR A 6 -8.74 -14.62 4.71
C TYR A 6 -8.11 -15.80 3.96
N GLY A 7 -8.92 -16.79 3.63
CA GLY A 7 -8.41 -17.96 2.88
C GLY A 7 -7.35 -18.77 3.64
N THR A 8 -7.48 -18.90 4.98
CA THR A 8 -6.50 -19.55 5.87
C THR A 8 -6.21 -21.02 5.55
N GLY A 9 -7.03 -21.67 4.69
CA GLY A 9 -6.77 -23.03 4.22
C GLY A 9 -5.74 -23.16 3.10
N HIS A 10 -5.26 -22.05 2.54
CA HIS A 10 -4.27 -22.06 1.48
C HIS A 10 -2.84 -22.10 2.02
N GLU A 11 -1.98 -22.91 1.38
CA GLU A 11 -0.54 -22.96 1.69
C GLU A 11 0.22 -21.72 1.17
N LYS A 12 -0.28 -21.11 0.08
CA LYS A 12 0.32 -19.90 -0.48
C LYS A 12 -0.10 -18.69 0.32
N THR A 13 0.86 -17.89 0.73
CA THR A 13 0.67 -16.71 1.58
C THR A 13 0.82 -15.41 0.80
N LEU A 14 -0.04 -14.43 1.10
CA LEU A 14 0.01 -13.08 0.55
C LEU A 14 -0.11 -12.05 1.67
N LEU A 15 0.89 -11.19 1.81
CA LEU A 15 0.84 -10.01 2.68
C LEU A 15 0.17 -8.85 1.94
N PHE A 16 -0.91 -8.29 2.50
CA PHE A 16 -1.63 -7.16 1.93
C PHE A 16 -1.50 -5.93 2.82
N LEU A 17 -0.81 -4.91 2.31
CA LEU A 17 -0.54 -3.63 2.99
C LEU A 17 -1.35 -2.53 2.31
N PRO A 18 -2.52 -2.12 2.86
CA PRO A 18 -3.42 -1.16 2.23
C PRO A 18 -2.83 0.27 2.21
N CYS A 19 -3.47 1.17 1.48
CA CYS A 19 -3.18 2.60 1.57
C CYS A 19 -3.73 3.19 2.88
N THR A 20 -3.29 4.41 3.22
CA THR A 20 -3.90 5.18 4.31
C THR A 20 -5.20 5.84 3.84
N ALA A 21 -5.99 6.31 4.79
CA ALA A 21 -7.26 7.00 4.61
C ALA A 21 -8.43 6.13 4.14
N GLU A 22 -8.20 4.86 3.88
CA GLU A 22 -9.23 3.93 3.43
C GLU A 22 -9.49 2.88 4.53
N PRO A 23 -10.75 2.64 4.88
CA PRO A 23 -11.10 1.60 5.84
C PRO A 23 -10.87 0.20 5.25
N GLU A 24 -10.74 -0.80 6.11
CA GLU A 24 -10.51 -2.18 5.71
C GLU A 24 -11.59 -2.73 4.75
N TRP A 25 -12.83 -2.26 4.89
CA TRP A 25 -13.93 -2.71 4.02
C TRP A 25 -13.80 -2.19 2.56
N ALA A 26 -13.02 -1.14 2.31
CA ALA A 26 -12.75 -0.66 0.95
C ALA A 26 -11.99 -1.67 0.08
N PHE A 27 -11.34 -2.65 0.71
CA PHE A 27 -10.54 -3.68 0.03
C PHE A 27 -11.21 -5.06 0.05
N THR A 28 -12.42 -5.19 0.66
CA THR A 28 -13.06 -6.48 0.89
C THR A 28 -13.22 -7.31 -0.39
N ASP A 29 -13.65 -6.68 -1.48
CA ASP A 29 -13.89 -7.40 -2.74
C ASP A 29 -12.56 -7.87 -3.37
N SER A 30 -11.54 -7.03 -3.39
CA SER A 30 -10.22 -7.39 -3.92
C SER A 30 -9.51 -8.44 -3.06
N VAL A 31 -9.58 -8.31 -1.75
CA VAL A 31 -9.03 -9.30 -0.80
C VAL A 31 -9.82 -10.61 -0.89
N GLY A 32 -11.15 -10.53 -1.00
CA GLY A 32 -12.01 -11.70 -1.17
C GLY A 32 -11.69 -12.51 -2.43
N LEU A 33 -11.36 -11.84 -3.54
CA LEU A 33 -10.90 -12.52 -4.75
C LEU A 33 -9.53 -13.17 -4.56
N LEU A 34 -8.58 -12.46 -3.95
CA LEU A 34 -7.25 -13.01 -3.69
C LEU A 34 -7.30 -14.21 -2.72
N SER A 35 -8.23 -14.20 -1.77
CA SER A 35 -8.39 -15.28 -0.79
C SER A 35 -8.91 -16.60 -1.39
N GLN A 36 -9.28 -16.60 -2.67
CA GLN A 36 -9.61 -17.84 -3.38
C GLN A 36 -8.36 -18.68 -3.73
N ASP A 37 -7.17 -18.04 -3.76
CA ASP A 37 -5.91 -18.69 -4.14
C ASP A 37 -4.81 -18.59 -3.08
N TYR A 38 -4.96 -17.66 -2.13
CA TYR A 38 -3.95 -17.34 -1.11
C TYR A 38 -4.57 -17.25 0.29
N HIS A 39 -3.78 -17.61 1.28
CA HIS A 39 -3.97 -17.13 2.63
C HIS A 39 -3.52 -15.65 2.67
N VAL A 40 -4.48 -14.74 2.67
CA VAL A 40 -4.25 -13.29 2.63
C VAL A 40 -4.22 -12.72 4.04
N MET A 41 -3.15 -12.05 4.39
CA MET A 41 -2.95 -11.32 5.65
C MET A 41 -3.04 -9.82 5.35
N GLN A 42 -4.21 -9.23 5.59
CA GLN A 42 -4.43 -7.79 5.45
C GLN A 42 -4.07 -7.06 6.75
N ILE A 43 -3.18 -6.09 6.66
CA ILE A 43 -2.75 -5.29 7.81
C ILE A 43 -3.68 -4.11 8.02
N VAL A 44 -4.10 -3.91 9.27
CA VAL A 44 -4.75 -2.68 9.75
C VAL A 44 -3.75 -1.98 10.65
N TYR A 45 -3.29 -0.82 10.20
CA TYR A 45 -2.26 -0.05 10.91
C TYR A 45 -2.82 0.58 12.19
N ASP A 46 -1.96 0.81 13.17
CA ASP A 46 -2.30 1.64 14.30
C ASP A 46 -2.71 3.04 13.86
N GLY A 47 -3.65 3.64 14.57
CA GLY A 47 -4.23 4.93 14.23
C GLY A 47 -5.14 4.95 13.01
N HIS A 48 -5.42 3.79 12.38
CA HIS A 48 -6.38 3.64 11.32
C HIS A 48 -7.68 3.04 11.87
N GLY A 49 -8.76 3.83 11.84
CA GLY A 49 -10.02 3.45 12.50
C GLY A 49 -9.91 3.45 14.03
N GLU A 50 -10.66 2.55 14.69
CA GLU A 50 -10.75 2.46 16.13
C GLU A 50 -9.69 1.50 16.73
N THR A 51 -8.43 1.65 16.34
CA THR A 51 -7.34 0.80 16.86
C THR A 51 -6.85 1.20 18.25
N GLY A 52 -7.20 2.40 18.71
CA GLY A 52 -6.82 2.91 20.04
C GLY A 52 -5.39 3.44 20.17
N GLU A 53 -4.51 3.09 19.25
CA GLU A 53 -3.10 3.52 19.22
C GLU A 53 -2.87 4.52 18.07
N ASP A 54 -1.86 5.38 18.21
CA ASP A 54 -1.43 6.24 17.10
C ASP A 54 -0.50 5.50 16.15
N PHE A 55 -0.61 5.76 14.84
CA PHE A 55 0.44 5.38 13.89
C PHE A 55 1.76 6.05 14.26
N ILE A 56 2.82 5.27 14.37
CA ILE A 56 4.14 5.80 14.76
C ILE A 56 4.99 6.08 13.52
N SER A 57 5.36 5.03 12.76
CA SER A 57 6.20 5.17 11.58
C SER A 57 6.14 3.94 10.67
N VAL A 58 6.64 4.09 9.44
CA VAL A 58 6.86 2.97 8.51
C VAL A 58 7.82 1.94 9.11
N GLU A 59 8.84 2.41 9.84
CA GLU A 59 9.80 1.53 10.50
C GLU A 59 9.13 0.64 11.54
N THR A 60 8.37 1.24 12.46
CA THR A 60 7.64 0.52 13.51
C THR A 60 6.66 -0.49 12.90
N THR A 61 5.88 -0.04 11.90
CA THR A 61 4.93 -0.93 11.22
C THR A 61 5.62 -2.14 10.56
N VAL A 62 6.75 -1.93 9.90
CA VAL A 62 7.49 -3.01 9.24
C VAL A 62 8.09 -3.98 10.25
N ASP A 63 8.58 -3.49 11.38
CA ASP A 63 9.08 -4.34 12.46
C ASP A 63 7.94 -5.16 13.07
N GLU A 64 6.80 -4.54 13.40
CA GLU A 64 5.59 -5.23 13.91
C GLU A 64 5.04 -6.29 12.94
N VAL A 65 4.98 -5.98 11.63
CA VAL A 65 4.57 -6.96 10.60
C VAL A 65 5.54 -8.13 10.56
N THR A 66 6.84 -7.85 10.63
CA THR A 66 7.89 -8.88 10.61
C THR A 66 7.76 -9.79 11.83
N ASP A 67 7.63 -9.21 13.02
CA ASP A 67 7.51 -9.93 14.30
C ASP A 67 6.23 -10.78 14.33
N TRP A 68 5.11 -10.23 13.82
CA TRP A 68 3.85 -10.95 13.71
C TRP A 68 3.98 -12.17 12.79
N LEU A 69 4.57 -12.01 11.61
CA LEU A 69 4.79 -13.12 10.67
C LEU A 69 5.67 -14.22 11.29
N GLN A 70 6.76 -13.85 11.95
CA GLN A 70 7.65 -14.79 12.62
C GLN A 70 6.95 -15.52 13.77
N ALA A 71 6.17 -14.83 14.59
CA ALA A 71 5.39 -15.40 15.69
C ALA A 71 4.36 -16.42 15.21
N HIS A 72 3.85 -16.27 13.97
CA HIS A 72 2.91 -17.21 13.33
C HIS A 72 3.59 -18.27 12.46
N GLY A 73 4.93 -18.39 12.55
CA GLY A 73 5.69 -19.39 11.81
C GLY A 73 5.81 -19.12 10.30
N ILE A 74 5.48 -17.91 9.86
CA ILE A 74 5.55 -17.52 8.44
C ILE A 74 6.97 -17.03 8.16
N THR A 75 7.81 -17.92 7.66
CA THR A 75 9.22 -17.63 7.36
C THR A 75 9.47 -17.21 5.91
N ARG A 76 8.46 -17.27 5.07
CA ARG A 76 8.49 -16.90 3.64
C ARG A 76 7.11 -16.46 3.17
N LEU A 77 7.05 -15.54 2.23
CA LEU A 77 5.83 -15.11 1.55
C LEU A 77 5.89 -15.44 0.05
N ASN A 78 4.81 -16.02 -0.49
CA ASN A 78 4.68 -16.23 -1.93
C ASN A 78 4.40 -14.93 -2.65
N ALA A 79 3.62 -14.05 -2.02
CA ALA A 79 3.28 -12.75 -2.59
C ALA A 79 3.22 -11.65 -1.52
N ALA A 80 3.47 -10.41 -1.96
CA ALA A 80 3.18 -9.23 -1.16
C ALA A 80 2.64 -8.11 -2.07
N TYR A 81 1.61 -7.43 -1.60
CA TYR A 81 1.03 -6.24 -2.22
C TYR A 81 1.08 -5.08 -1.24
N GLY A 82 1.46 -3.90 -1.71
CA GLY A 82 1.43 -2.70 -0.88
C GLY A 82 1.09 -1.46 -1.68
N CYS A 83 0.05 -0.73 -1.27
CA CYS A 83 -0.42 0.48 -1.93
C CYS A 83 -0.09 1.73 -1.11
N SER A 84 0.41 2.79 -1.76
CA SER A 84 0.64 4.10 -1.13
C SER A 84 1.51 4.03 0.13
N LEU A 85 0.96 4.26 1.33
CA LEU A 85 1.60 4.02 2.63
C LEU A 85 2.04 2.55 2.75
N GLY A 86 1.18 1.61 2.37
CA GLY A 86 1.51 0.19 2.33
C GLY A 86 2.63 -0.12 1.35
N GLY A 87 2.71 0.63 0.24
CA GLY A 87 3.83 0.57 -0.70
C GLY A 87 5.14 1.07 -0.11
N ALA A 88 5.11 2.08 0.78
CA ALA A 88 6.27 2.52 1.56
C ALA A 88 6.72 1.43 2.55
N CYS A 89 5.77 0.85 3.29
CA CYS A 89 6.03 -0.28 4.18
C CYS A 89 6.63 -1.48 3.41
N LEU A 90 6.03 -1.84 2.28
CA LEU A 90 6.53 -2.94 1.45
C LEU A 90 7.93 -2.67 0.89
N THR A 91 8.19 -1.45 0.43
CA THR A 91 9.53 -1.04 -0.04
C THR A 91 10.59 -1.26 1.04
N ARG A 92 10.30 -0.85 2.29
CA ARG A 92 11.21 -1.07 3.42
C ARG A 92 11.30 -2.56 3.81
N PHE A 93 10.19 -3.27 3.85
CA PHE A 93 10.14 -4.70 4.17
C PHE A 93 11.02 -5.51 3.22
N LEU A 94 10.90 -5.27 1.90
CA LEU A 94 11.73 -5.88 0.87
C LEU A 94 13.20 -5.47 0.99
N ALA A 95 13.47 -4.21 1.31
CA ALA A 95 14.82 -3.71 1.44
C ALA A 95 15.58 -4.35 2.62
N LEU A 96 14.88 -4.63 3.74
CA LEU A 96 15.46 -5.29 4.90
C LEU A 96 15.67 -6.80 4.70
N GLY A 97 14.80 -7.46 3.93
CA GLY A 97 14.92 -8.86 3.58
C GLY A 97 14.86 -9.85 4.75
N LYS A 98 14.25 -9.46 5.88
CA LYS A 98 14.14 -10.33 7.05
C LYS A 98 13.29 -11.58 6.78
N ILE A 99 12.27 -11.44 5.92
CA ILE A 99 11.42 -12.53 5.44
C ILE A 99 11.45 -12.51 3.90
N PRO A 100 11.87 -13.59 3.24
CA PRO A 100 11.88 -13.71 1.80
C PRO A 100 10.48 -13.58 1.19
N VAL A 101 10.38 -12.87 0.08
CA VAL A 101 9.17 -12.72 -0.73
C VAL A 101 9.47 -13.17 -2.15
N GLU A 102 8.61 -14.01 -2.74
CA GLU A 102 8.82 -14.46 -4.12
C GLU A 102 8.48 -13.35 -5.11
N ARG A 103 7.30 -12.72 -4.92
CA ARG A 103 6.79 -11.69 -5.82
C ARG A 103 6.16 -10.55 -5.05
N ALA A 104 6.45 -9.32 -5.46
CA ALA A 104 5.95 -8.13 -4.80
C ALA A 104 5.40 -7.11 -5.79
N VAL A 105 4.22 -6.57 -5.47
CA VAL A 105 3.59 -5.47 -6.19
C VAL A 105 3.61 -4.24 -5.28
N ILE A 106 4.39 -3.23 -5.65
CA ILE A 106 4.40 -1.92 -4.99
C ILE A 106 3.51 -1.01 -5.84
N ASP A 107 2.29 -0.72 -5.35
CA ASP A 107 1.30 0.07 -6.07
C ASP A 107 1.31 1.50 -5.58
N ALA A 108 1.74 2.43 -6.43
CA ALA A 108 1.90 3.85 -6.13
C ALA A 108 2.65 4.14 -4.82
N GLY A 109 3.56 3.23 -4.43
CA GLY A 109 4.26 3.28 -3.15
C GLY A 109 5.05 4.58 -2.97
N ILE A 110 4.87 5.21 -1.81
CA ILE A 110 5.58 6.44 -1.46
C ILE A 110 7.04 6.08 -1.13
N THR A 111 7.98 6.90 -1.58
CA THR A 111 9.42 6.72 -1.34
C THR A 111 10.01 7.93 -0.61
N PRO A 112 11.12 7.76 0.12
CA PRO A 112 11.72 8.87 0.86
C PRO A 112 12.09 10.05 -0.05
N TYR A 113 11.78 11.28 0.40
CA TYR A 113 12.14 12.49 -0.31
C TYR A 113 13.65 12.68 -0.40
N ARG A 114 14.12 13.07 -1.57
CA ARG A 114 15.52 13.45 -1.86
C ARG A 114 15.66 14.96 -1.99
N MET A 115 15.07 15.72 -1.06
CA MET A 115 15.10 17.17 -1.04
C MET A 115 15.57 17.70 0.34
N PRO A 116 15.98 18.97 0.45
CA PRO A 116 16.39 19.57 1.71
C PRO A 116 15.28 19.47 2.80
N LEU A 117 15.70 19.34 4.06
CA LEU A 117 14.81 19.12 5.22
C LEU A 117 13.66 20.13 5.31
N ILE A 118 13.94 21.41 5.04
CA ILE A 118 12.92 22.47 5.08
C ILE A 118 11.81 22.17 4.06
N LEU A 119 12.16 21.80 2.84
CA LEU A 119 11.19 21.47 1.79
C LEU A 119 10.39 20.20 2.13
N ARG A 120 11.04 19.20 2.76
CA ARG A 120 10.32 18.00 3.26
C ARG A 120 9.29 18.39 4.30
N ARG A 121 9.65 19.25 5.28
CA ARG A 121 8.73 19.72 6.31
C ARG A 121 7.54 20.47 5.73
N LEU A 122 7.77 21.35 4.76
CA LEU A 122 6.70 22.09 4.08
C LEU A 122 5.76 21.17 3.29
N ALA A 123 6.32 20.18 2.56
CA ALA A 123 5.52 19.19 1.85
C ALA A 123 4.64 18.36 2.82
N CYS A 124 5.22 17.83 3.89
CA CYS A 124 4.47 17.07 4.88
C CYS A 124 3.42 17.91 5.61
N LEU A 125 3.69 19.20 5.88
CA LEU A 125 2.71 20.11 6.47
C LEU A 125 1.54 20.37 5.50
N ARG A 126 1.81 20.58 4.22
CA ARG A 126 0.77 20.71 3.19
C ARG A 126 -0.15 19.48 3.17
N ASP A 127 0.42 18.30 3.18
CA ASP A 127 -0.33 17.04 3.10
C ASP A 127 -1.12 16.78 4.41
N ASP A 128 -0.55 17.06 5.56
CA ASP A 128 -1.23 17.02 6.87
C ASP A 128 -2.45 17.97 6.89
N LEU A 129 -2.28 19.21 6.43
CA LEU A 129 -3.37 20.18 6.38
C LEU A 129 -4.44 19.78 5.36
N GLY A 130 -4.04 19.29 4.19
CA GLY A 130 -4.93 18.79 3.14
C GLY A 130 -5.79 17.64 3.65
N PHE A 131 -5.18 16.63 4.26
CA PHE A 131 -5.90 15.51 4.86
C PHE A 131 -6.93 15.96 5.90
N ARG A 132 -6.53 16.84 6.81
CA ARG A 132 -7.44 17.36 7.85
C ARG A 132 -8.62 18.14 7.28
N LEU A 133 -8.41 18.84 6.16
CA LEU A 133 -9.47 19.57 5.48
C LEU A 133 -10.48 18.58 4.87
N ILE A 134 -10.00 17.53 4.20
CA ILE A 134 -10.82 16.45 3.65
C ILE A 134 -11.60 15.74 4.78
N ALA A 135 -10.93 15.38 5.87
CA ALA A 135 -11.55 14.69 7.00
C ALA A 135 -12.61 15.52 7.73
N LYS A 136 -12.52 16.86 7.70
CA LYS A 136 -13.46 17.76 8.36
C LYS A 136 -14.68 18.12 7.53
N SER A 137 -14.59 18.04 6.22
CA SER A 137 -15.61 18.57 5.30
C SER A 137 -16.03 17.55 4.26
N ARG A 138 -17.27 17.04 4.39
CA ARG A 138 -17.89 16.17 3.40
C ARG A 138 -17.84 16.77 2.00
N LYS A 139 -18.11 18.06 1.86
CA LYS A 139 -18.06 18.77 0.57
C LYS A 139 -16.65 18.74 -0.04
N VAL A 140 -15.61 18.90 0.78
CA VAL A 140 -14.22 18.83 0.29
C VAL A 140 -13.89 17.38 -0.09
N LEU A 141 -14.30 16.40 0.71
CA LEU A 141 -14.13 14.98 0.40
C LEU A 141 -14.74 14.64 -0.98
N GLU A 142 -16.00 15.02 -1.22
CA GLU A 142 -16.69 14.78 -2.49
C GLU A 142 -16.11 15.58 -3.68
N THR A 143 -15.47 16.71 -3.41
CA THR A 143 -14.78 17.48 -4.45
C THR A 143 -13.46 16.81 -4.86
N VAL A 144 -12.72 16.25 -3.91
CA VAL A 144 -11.43 15.59 -4.16
C VAL A 144 -11.65 14.16 -4.71
N TYR A 145 -12.66 13.48 -4.19
CA TYR A 145 -13.08 12.15 -4.58
C TYR A 145 -14.55 12.19 -4.99
N PRO A 146 -14.86 12.47 -6.28
CA PRO A 146 -16.23 12.56 -6.76
C PRO A 146 -16.98 11.22 -6.60
N PRO A 147 -18.19 11.20 -6.00
CA PRO A 147 -18.92 9.95 -5.75
C PRO A 147 -19.21 9.11 -6.99
N GLU A 148 -19.35 9.74 -8.16
CA GLU A 148 -19.59 9.07 -9.44
C GLU A 148 -18.43 8.17 -9.86
N ARG A 149 -17.22 8.47 -9.38
CA ARG A 149 -16.00 7.70 -9.67
C ARG A 149 -15.57 6.81 -8.51
N TRP A 150 -15.80 7.26 -7.26
CA TRP A 150 -15.23 6.67 -6.06
C TRP A 150 -16.24 5.99 -5.15
N THR A 151 -17.44 5.66 -5.67
CA THR A 151 -18.38 4.77 -5.00
C THR A 151 -18.18 3.35 -5.51
N MET A 152 -18.01 2.40 -4.60
CA MET A 152 -17.84 0.99 -4.98
C MET A 152 -19.09 0.47 -5.69
N PRO A 153 -18.94 -0.36 -6.73
CA PRO A 153 -20.06 -0.88 -7.50
C PRO A 153 -21.12 -1.55 -6.62
N GLY A 154 -22.37 -1.18 -6.80
CA GLY A 154 -23.50 -1.73 -6.07
C GLY A 154 -23.72 -1.15 -4.67
N ARG A 155 -22.94 -0.18 -4.24
CA ARG A 155 -23.10 0.51 -2.96
C ARG A 155 -23.87 1.83 -3.10
N ASP A 156 -24.52 2.23 -2.01
CA ASP A 156 -25.18 3.52 -1.89
C ASP A 156 -24.13 4.60 -1.62
N PRO A 157 -23.93 5.57 -2.54
CA PRO A 157 -22.87 6.58 -2.41
C PRO A 157 -23.03 7.45 -1.17
N VAL A 158 -24.27 7.73 -0.72
CA VAL A 158 -24.50 8.53 0.47
C VAL A 158 -24.02 7.80 1.71
N LYS A 159 -24.41 6.54 1.87
CA LYS A 159 -24.03 5.72 3.03
C LYS A 159 -22.52 5.45 3.05
N GLU A 160 -21.94 5.15 1.89
CA GLU A 160 -20.50 4.87 1.78
C GLU A 160 -19.67 6.09 2.17
N TYR A 161 -20.02 7.28 1.68
CA TYR A 161 -19.31 8.51 2.03
C TYR A 161 -19.59 8.97 3.46
N ASP A 162 -20.75 8.67 4.04
CA ASP A 162 -20.98 8.90 5.46
C ASP A 162 -20.07 8.03 6.32
N ALA A 163 -19.95 6.74 5.97
CA ALA A 163 -19.04 5.82 6.64
C ALA A 163 -17.57 6.24 6.47
N LEU A 164 -17.14 6.63 5.26
CA LEU A 164 -15.80 7.13 5.01
C LEU A 164 -15.51 8.42 5.78
N ALA A 165 -16.43 9.38 5.78
CA ALA A 165 -16.28 10.62 6.54
C ALA A 165 -16.21 10.38 8.07
N ALA A 166 -16.97 9.40 8.59
CA ALA A 166 -16.87 8.98 9.98
C ALA A 166 -15.51 8.35 10.28
N TYR A 167 -15.05 7.45 9.40
CA TYR A 167 -13.75 6.81 9.51
C TYR A 167 -12.58 7.82 9.50
N LEU A 168 -12.58 8.78 8.58
CA LEU A 168 -11.53 9.80 8.51
C LEU A 168 -11.44 10.68 9.77
N LYS A 169 -12.56 10.86 10.51
CA LYS A 169 -12.59 11.60 11.77
C LYS A 169 -11.95 10.85 12.94
N THR A 170 -11.75 9.52 12.83
CA THR A 170 -11.07 8.74 13.88
C THR A 170 -9.58 9.03 13.95
N TYR A 171 -9.00 9.58 12.88
CA TYR A 171 -7.57 9.86 12.82
C TYR A 171 -7.17 10.97 13.79
N SER A 172 -6.27 10.66 14.73
CA SER A 172 -5.68 11.66 15.59
C SER A 172 -4.78 12.62 14.79
N LYS A 173 -4.57 13.83 15.32
CA LYS A 173 -3.62 14.77 14.73
C LYS A 173 -2.19 14.22 14.70
N ARG A 174 -1.83 13.37 15.66
CA ARG A 174 -0.52 12.74 15.76
C ARG A 174 -0.36 11.67 14.68
N THR A 175 -1.35 10.81 14.52
CA THR A 175 -1.40 9.80 13.45
C THR A 175 -1.23 10.45 12.07
N VAL A 176 -2.04 11.46 11.73
CA VAL A 176 -1.94 12.14 10.43
C VAL A 176 -0.55 12.72 10.18
N ARG A 177 0.01 13.42 11.17
CA ARG A 177 1.36 13.98 11.08
C ARG A 177 2.41 12.90 10.86
N ASN A 178 2.33 11.81 11.63
CA ASN A 178 3.27 10.71 11.58
C ASN A 178 3.21 9.97 10.23
N ILE A 179 2.02 9.76 9.68
CA ILE A 179 1.84 9.15 8.35
C ILE A 179 2.58 9.95 7.29
N PHE A 180 2.26 11.24 7.15
CA PHE A 180 2.87 12.06 6.09
C PHE A 180 4.35 12.31 6.30
N TRP A 181 4.78 12.43 7.55
CA TRP A 181 6.21 12.52 7.83
C TRP A 181 6.93 11.22 7.53
N SER A 182 6.47 10.11 8.10
CA SER A 182 7.17 8.84 8.00
C SER A 182 7.18 8.29 6.57
N ALA A 183 6.02 8.27 5.88
CA ALA A 183 5.94 7.74 4.51
C ALA A 183 6.91 8.44 3.52
N ASN A 184 7.25 9.68 3.77
CA ASN A 184 8.15 10.47 2.93
C ASN A 184 9.59 10.58 3.47
N ASN A 185 9.88 9.99 4.65
CA ASN A 185 11.19 10.14 5.31
C ASN A 185 11.71 8.86 5.96
N TYR A 186 11.07 7.71 5.73
CA TYR A 186 11.55 6.44 6.30
C TYR A 186 12.96 6.10 5.82
N THR A 187 13.66 5.31 6.65
CA THR A 187 15.04 4.92 6.39
C THR A 187 15.12 3.61 5.62
N LEU A 188 16.09 3.51 4.76
CA LEU A 188 16.39 2.32 3.98
C LEU A 188 17.87 1.97 4.10
N PRO A 189 18.26 0.69 4.03
CA PRO A 189 19.65 0.30 3.82
C PRO A 189 20.24 0.98 2.58
N THR A 190 21.56 1.15 2.55
CA THR A 190 22.25 1.73 1.37
C THR A 190 21.97 0.90 0.11
N LYS A 191 21.84 -0.42 0.25
CA LYS A 191 21.42 -1.34 -0.80
C LYS A 191 20.33 -2.25 -0.27
N PRO A 192 19.33 -2.62 -1.09
CA PRO A 192 18.33 -3.60 -0.68
C PRO A 192 18.95 -4.98 -0.50
N ALA A 193 18.34 -5.81 0.33
CA ALA A 193 18.71 -7.21 0.47
C ALA A 193 18.52 -7.96 -0.87
N GLU A 194 19.45 -8.85 -1.19
CA GLU A 194 19.37 -9.70 -2.38
C GLU A 194 18.53 -10.95 -2.07
N MET A 195 17.22 -10.89 -2.34
CA MET A 195 16.30 -11.99 -2.02
C MET A 195 15.78 -12.77 -3.23
N GLY A 196 16.18 -12.41 -4.44
CA GLY A 196 15.61 -13.01 -5.65
C GLY A 196 14.12 -12.64 -5.90
N CYS A 197 13.57 -11.69 -5.15
CA CYS A 197 12.20 -11.24 -5.28
C CYS A 197 11.97 -10.60 -6.65
N GLN A 198 10.89 -11.01 -7.32
CA GLN A 198 10.41 -10.30 -8.51
C GLN A 198 9.52 -9.13 -8.07
N ILE A 199 9.93 -7.92 -8.39
CA ILE A 199 9.25 -6.69 -7.98
C ILE A 199 8.64 -6.02 -9.21
N THR A 200 7.38 -5.61 -9.11
CA THR A 200 6.75 -4.68 -10.04
C THR A 200 6.26 -3.44 -9.29
N TYR A 201 6.49 -2.27 -9.89
CA TYR A 201 5.95 -1.01 -9.39
C TYR A 201 4.81 -0.56 -10.31
N TRP A 202 3.61 -0.51 -9.76
CA TRP A 202 2.41 -0.05 -10.45
C TRP A 202 2.13 1.41 -10.14
N TYR A 203 1.51 2.11 -11.07
CA TYR A 203 1.01 3.47 -10.87
C TYR A 203 -0.09 3.79 -11.87
N GLY A 204 -1.10 4.52 -11.45
CA GLY A 204 -2.14 5.01 -12.33
C GLY A 204 -1.60 6.02 -13.36
N GLU A 205 -2.18 6.03 -14.55
CA GLU A 205 -1.79 6.97 -15.61
C GLU A 205 -2.03 8.42 -15.20
N GLU A 206 -3.13 8.68 -14.47
CA GLU A 206 -3.53 10.02 -14.04
C GLU A 206 -2.63 10.57 -12.93
N GLU A 207 -2.08 9.71 -12.06
CA GLU A 207 -1.12 10.12 -11.02
C GLU A 207 0.36 10.10 -11.45
N LYS A 208 0.66 9.73 -12.71
CA LYS A 208 2.06 9.54 -13.20
C LYS A 208 2.97 10.72 -12.86
N GLN A 209 2.50 11.95 -13.01
CA GLN A 209 3.31 13.14 -12.72
C GLN A 209 3.61 13.26 -11.23
N ALA A 210 2.62 13.01 -10.37
CA ALA A 210 2.78 13.02 -8.92
C ALA A 210 3.74 11.91 -8.45
N ARG A 211 3.75 10.76 -9.14
CA ARG A 211 4.62 9.60 -8.84
C ARG A 211 6.00 9.64 -9.50
N HIS A 212 6.32 10.67 -10.27
CA HIS A 212 7.59 10.73 -11.01
C HIS A 212 8.83 10.50 -10.12
N SER A 213 8.91 11.17 -8.97
CA SER A 213 10.02 11.00 -8.03
C SER A 213 10.11 9.57 -7.46
N ASN A 214 8.94 8.96 -7.16
CA ASN A 214 8.86 7.59 -6.66
C ASN A 214 9.33 6.59 -7.72
N ILE A 215 8.89 6.76 -8.97
CA ILE A 215 9.31 5.94 -10.11
C ILE A 215 10.83 6.00 -10.30
N CYS A 216 11.41 7.20 -10.27
CA CYS A 216 12.87 7.40 -10.38
C CYS A 216 13.60 6.73 -9.20
N PHE A 217 13.06 6.85 -7.99
CA PHE A 217 13.63 6.21 -6.80
C PHE A 217 13.65 4.68 -6.96
N ILE A 218 12.50 4.07 -7.30
CA ILE A 218 12.37 2.62 -7.46
C ILE A 218 13.34 2.09 -8.53
N LYS A 219 13.44 2.76 -9.68
CA LYS A 219 14.40 2.39 -10.73
C LYS A 219 15.83 2.34 -10.25
N GLN A 220 16.22 3.26 -9.38
CA GLN A 220 17.59 3.32 -8.85
C GLN A 220 17.81 2.31 -7.71
N TYR A 221 16.81 2.15 -6.83
CA TYR A 221 16.94 1.35 -5.62
C TYR A 221 16.69 -0.14 -5.87
N PHE A 222 15.72 -0.47 -6.73
CA PHE A 222 15.42 -1.82 -7.21
C PHE A 222 15.60 -1.90 -8.75
N PRO A 223 16.83 -1.97 -9.27
CA PRO A 223 17.07 -1.84 -10.72
C PRO A 223 16.38 -2.90 -11.59
N ARG A 224 16.03 -4.07 -10.99
CA ARG A 224 15.32 -5.15 -11.68
C ARG A 224 13.80 -5.03 -11.59
N ALA A 225 13.27 -4.04 -10.86
CA ALA A 225 11.83 -3.85 -10.74
C ALA A 225 11.21 -3.45 -12.08
N GLN A 226 10.12 -4.12 -12.44
CA GLN A 226 9.33 -3.77 -13.61
C GLN A 226 8.45 -2.56 -13.29
N LEU A 227 8.25 -1.67 -14.26
CA LEU A 227 7.33 -0.53 -14.10
C LEU A 227 6.08 -0.80 -14.92
N HIS A 228 4.93 -0.68 -14.27
CA HIS A 228 3.66 -0.96 -14.91
C HIS A 228 2.68 0.20 -14.74
N LYS A 229 2.42 0.93 -15.84
CA LYS A 229 1.43 2.00 -15.87
C LYS A 229 0.04 1.42 -16.09
N ILE A 230 -0.91 1.74 -15.21
CA ILE A 230 -2.30 1.33 -15.33
C ILE A 230 -3.08 2.42 -16.06
N PRO A 231 -3.58 2.16 -17.29
CA PRO A 231 -4.26 3.17 -18.09
C PRO A 231 -5.55 3.67 -17.41
N LYS A 232 -5.81 4.96 -17.49
CA LYS A 232 -7.03 5.63 -17.01
C LYS A 232 -7.34 5.48 -15.52
N MET A 233 -6.38 5.04 -14.72
CA MET A 233 -6.53 4.91 -13.27
C MET A 233 -5.82 6.04 -12.54
N ASP A 234 -6.39 6.44 -11.43
CA ASP A 234 -5.81 7.32 -10.44
C ASP A 234 -5.26 6.49 -9.26
N HIS A 235 -4.83 7.16 -8.19
CA HIS A 235 -4.21 6.61 -7.00
C HIS A 235 -5.11 5.59 -6.28
N ALA A 236 -4.65 4.35 -6.12
CA ALA A 236 -5.37 3.23 -5.48
C ALA A 236 -6.73 2.84 -6.13
N GLU A 237 -7.14 3.50 -7.20
CA GLU A 237 -8.44 3.29 -7.82
C GLU A 237 -8.65 1.86 -8.31
N LEU A 238 -7.62 1.25 -8.90
CA LEU A 238 -7.70 -0.11 -9.42
C LEU A 238 -8.08 -1.12 -8.33
N VAL A 239 -7.41 -1.08 -7.20
CA VAL A 239 -7.60 -2.06 -6.11
C VAL A 239 -8.94 -1.88 -5.40
N MET A 240 -9.47 -0.65 -5.35
CA MET A 240 -10.73 -0.34 -4.66
C MET A 240 -11.95 -0.44 -5.56
N MET A 241 -11.87 0.17 -6.76
CA MET A 241 -13.05 0.34 -7.62
C MET A 241 -13.18 -0.75 -8.69
N TYR A 242 -12.11 -1.47 -9.01
CA TYR A 242 -12.10 -2.47 -10.08
C TYR A 242 -11.54 -3.83 -9.60
N PRO A 243 -12.14 -4.48 -8.58
CA PRO A 243 -11.57 -5.67 -7.93
C PRO A 243 -11.32 -6.84 -8.89
N GLN A 244 -12.18 -7.06 -9.88
CA GLN A 244 -11.99 -8.12 -10.89
C GLN A 244 -10.77 -7.85 -11.80
N GLU A 245 -10.61 -6.60 -12.25
CA GLU A 245 -9.48 -6.22 -13.09
C GLU A 245 -8.18 -6.19 -12.26
N PHE A 246 -8.23 -5.74 -11.01
CA PHE A 246 -7.12 -5.83 -10.07
C PHE A 246 -6.68 -7.30 -9.90
N TYR A 247 -7.62 -8.18 -9.57
CA TYR A 247 -7.34 -9.62 -9.41
C TYR A 247 -6.74 -10.22 -10.69
N ARG A 248 -7.32 -9.97 -11.85
CA ARG A 248 -6.80 -10.46 -13.11
C ARG A 248 -5.35 -10.03 -13.37
N ARG A 249 -5.03 -8.77 -13.10
CA ARG A 249 -3.68 -8.22 -13.31
C ARG A 249 -2.67 -8.73 -12.30
N ILE A 250 -3.04 -8.74 -11.03
CA ILE A 250 -2.12 -9.20 -9.99
C ILE A 250 -1.84 -10.70 -10.17
N MET A 251 -2.86 -11.52 -10.45
CA MET A 251 -2.67 -12.95 -10.70
C MET A 251 -1.84 -13.22 -11.96
N ALA A 252 -2.01 -12.45 -13.02
CA ALA A 252 -1.15 -12.55 -14.20
C ALA A 252 0.33 -12.33 -13.85
N PHE A 253 0.65 -11.42 -12.92
CA PHE A 253 2.02 -11.24 -12.44
C PHE A 253 2.44 -12.35 -11.46
N LEU A 254 1.57 -12.72 -10.50
CA LEU A 254 1.90 -13.69 -9.46
C LEU A 254 2.05 -15.13 -9.99
N THR A 255 1.43 -15.45 -11.13
CA THR A 255 1.45 -16.81 -11.72
C THR A 255 2.38 -16.94 -12.94
N GLN A 256 3.03 -15.87 -13.37
CA GLN A 256 4.01 -15.97 -14.47
C GLN A 256 5.05 -17.04 -14.12
N ALA A 257 5.26 -18.02 -15.03
CA ALA A 257 6.37 -18.94 -14.88
C ALA A 257 7.66 -18.12 -14.71
N GLN A 258 8.55 -18.52 -13.80
CA GLN A 258 9.90 -17.97 -13.75
C GLN A 258 10.51 -18.22 -15.13
N ALA A 259 10.49 -17.21 -15.97
CA ALA A 259 11.19 -17.26 -17.25
C ALA A 259 12.65 -17.58 -16.91
N ALA A 260 13.13 -18.69 -17.44
CA ALA A 260 14.40 -19.31 -17.14
C ALA A 260 15.52 -18.27 -16.97
N GLN A 261 15.99 -18.07 -15.76
CA GLN A 261 17.28 -17.43 -15.49
C GLN A 261 18.46 -18.37 -15.85
N ASN A 262 18.20 -19.43 -16.66
CA ASN A 262 19.16 -20.45 -17.02
C ASN A 262 19.81 -20.27 -18.41
N GLU A 263 19.74 -19.09 -19.01
CA GLU A 263 20.48 -18.82 -20.25
C GLU A 263 21.47 -17.67 -20.10
N ARG A 264 22.33 -17.70 -19.09
CA ARG A 264 23.66 -17.04 -19.10
C ARG A 264 24.52 -17.64 -17.98
N GLY A 265 24.96 -18.86 -18.16
CA GLY A 265 26.16 -19.42 -17.55
C GLY A 265 27.35 -19.15 -18.43
#